data_5190af771a6aa7f37a929fe5e6e849e8
#
_entry.id   5190af771a6aa7f37a929fe5e6e849e8
#
_cell.length_a   1.000
_cell.length_b   1.000
_cell.length_c   1.000
_cell.angle_alpha   90.00
_cell.angle_beta   90.00
_cell.angle_gamma   90.00
#
_symmetry.space_group_name_H-M   'P 1'
#
loop_
_entity.id
_entity.type
_entity.pdbx_description
1 polymer ?
#
loop_
_entity_poly.entity_id
_entity_poly.type
_entity_poly.pdbx_seq_one_letter_code
_entity_poly.pdbx_strand_id
1 'polypeptide(L)'
;MKILFISLGCDKNLVDTEVMLGLLASRGYEMTDDEQEADIIVINTCCFIHDAKEESIQNILEMAELKKEGKVKALIVTGCLAERYRDEILEEIPEVDEVLGTTAYDKILDAVDAALEGDQEVILSDIDALPLPETKRLVTTGGHFAYLKIAEGCDKHCTYCIIPKVRGNYRSVPMERLVNEARELAEQGVKELILVAQETTLYGKDLYGEKSLHKLVRALCNINGIRWIRILYCYPEEITDELIQVMKEEPKVCHYLDLPIQHANDTILKRMGRRTTKQELVDIVEKLRSEIPDICLRTTLITGFPGETAEQHEELMQFVDEMEFDRLGVFTYSPEEDTPAAGMPEQIEEEVKEDRQAEIMELQQEIAFDKAEDMIGREVLVMIEGKVADENAYVGRTYRDAPNVDGLIFINTDEELLSGDFARVKVTGALDYDLIGELL
;
A
#
# COMPACT_ATOMS: atom_id res chain seq x y z
N MET A 1 4.25 15.85 26.70
CA MET A 1 5.10 16.23 25.55
C MET A 1 4.33 15.92 24.28
N LYS A 2 4.47 16.76 23.26
CA LYS A 2 3.81 16.60 21.96
C LYS A 2 4.75 15.90 20.98
N ILE A 3 4.20 14.98 20.21
CA ILE A 3 4.92 14.21 19.20
C ILE A 3 4.32 14.52 17.81
N LEU A 4 5.16 14.93 16.89
CA LEU A 4 4.85 14.95 15.46
C LEU A 4 5.30 13.62 14.85
N PHE A 5 4.43 12.97 14.11
CA PHE A 5 4.73 11.75 13.38
C PHE A 5 4.61 11.97 11.88
N ILE A 6 5.70 11.80 11.14
CA ILE A 6 5.73 11.87 9.68
C ILE A 6 5.78 10.43 9.15
N SER A 7 4.73 10.01 8.44
CA SER A 7 4.64 8.66 7.88
C SER A 7 4.77 8.69 6.37
N LEU A 8 5.87 8.20 5.86
CA LEU A 8 6.19 8.17 4.43
C LEU A 8 6.06 6.75 3.86
N GLY A 9 5.87 6.68 2.55
CA GLY A 9 5.86 5.42 1.81
C GLY A 9 4.49 4.74 1.76
N CYS A 10 4.46 3.44 2.06
CA CYS A 10 3.30 2.60 1.76
C CYS A 10 2.37 2.38 2.97
N ASP A 11 1.21 1.79 2.67
CA ASP A 11 0.19 1.35 3.64
C ASP A 11 0.73 0.40 4.73
N LYS A 12 1.75 -0.43 4.45
CA LYS A 12 2.42 -1.26 5.46
C LYS A 12 3.20 -0.41 6.47
N ASN A 13 3.90 0.63 5.99
CA ASN A 13 4.53 1.62 6.86
C ASN A 13 3.49 2.38 7.71
N LEU A 14 2.34 2.71 7.12
CA LEU A 14 1.27 3.39 7.83
C LEU A 14 0.73 2.52 8.99
N VAL A 15 0.56 1.21 8.78
CA VAL A 15 0.16 0.30 9.86
C VAL A 15 1.21 0.29 10.99
N ASP A 16 2.50 0.25 10.67
CA ASP A 16 3.57 0.34 11.66
C ASP A 16 3.52 1.67 12.42
N THR A 17 3.30 2.78 11.71
CA THR A 17 3.07 4.12 12.31
C THR A 17 1.92 4.10 13.30
N GLU A 18 0.76 3.58 12.92
CA GLU A 18 -0.44 3.55 13.76
C GLU A 18 -0.28 2.68 15.02
N VAL A 19 0.55 1.62 14.94
CA VAL A 19 0.96 0.83 16.12
C VAL A 19 1.85 1.66 17.04
N MET A 20 2.88 2.34 16.51
CA MET A 20 3.75 3.21 17.28
C MET A 20 2.98 4.36 17.94
N LEU A 21 2.06 4.99 17.22
CA LEU A 21 1.15 6.01 17.77
C LEU A 21 0.32 5.47 18.93
N GLY A 22 -0.20 4.25 18.81
CA GLY A 22 -0.95 3.58 19.89
C GLY A 22 -0.09 3.36 21.15
N LEU A 23 1.17 2.93 21.00
CA LEU A 23 2.12 2.76 22.07
C LEU A 23 2.43 4.10 22.75
N LEU A 24 2.74 5.13 21.98
CA LEU A 24 3.04 6.47 22.49
C LEU A 24 1.83 7.09 23.20
N ALA A 25 0.65 7.00 22.64
CA ALA A 25 -0.57 7.47 23.28
C ALA A 25 -0.87 6.75 24.60
N SER A 26 -0.58 5.44 24.71
CA SER A 26 -0.73 4.67 25.94
C SER A 26 0.17 5.16 27.08
N ARG A 27 1.32 5.79 26.74
CA ARG A 27 2.28 6.40 27.66
C ARG A 27 1.91 7.85 28.02
N GLY A 28 0.86 8.42 27.39
CA GLY A 28 0.36 9.76 27.65
C GLY A 28 1.04 10.87 26.83
N TYR A 29 1.70 10.52 25.73
CA TYR A 29 2.14 11.50 24.75
C TYR A 29 0.95 12.03 23.95
N GLU A 30 0.96 13.33 23.65
CA GLU A 30 -0.05 14.00 22.82
C GLU A 30 0.48 14.09 21.39
N MET A 31 -0.39 13.81 20.41
CA MET A 31 -0.03 13.95 19.00
C MET A 31 -0.30 15.39 18.52
N THR A 32 0.53 15.89 17.62
CA THR A 32 0.38 17.19 16.98
C THR A 32 0.66 17.08 15.49
N ASP A 33 0.03 17.93 14.69
CA ASP A 33 0.32 18.15 13.27
C ASP A 33 1.11 19.45 13.02
N ASP A 34 1.42 20.19 14.09
CA ASP A 34 2.20 21.43 14.04
C ASP A 34 3.67 21.17 14.44
N GLU A 35 4.56 21.31 13.48
CA GLU A 35 6.00 21.17 13.65
C GLU A 35 6.58 22.13 14.72
N GLN A 36 5.97 23.31 14.87
CA GLN A 36 6.42 24.31 15.82
C GLN A 36 6.03 23.99 17.27
N GLU A 37 5.09 23.09 17.48
CA GLU A 37 4.63 22.65 18.78
C GLU A 37 5.21 21.28 19.20
N ALA A 38 5.92 20.61 18.29
CA ALA A 38 6.47 19.28 18.54
C ALA A 38 7.67 19.33 19.49
N ASP A 39 7.59 18.57 20.58
CA ASP A 39 8.75 18.28 21.43
C ASP A 39 9.63 17.16 20.82
N ILE A 40 9.02 16.19 20.18
CA ILE A 40 9.63 14.99 19.60
C ILE A 40 9.11 14.83 18.17
N ILE A 41 9.99 14.47 17.24
CA ILE A 41 9.62 14.14 15.87
C ILE A 41 10.04 12.69 15.57
N VAL A 42 9.11 11.92 15.02
CA VAL A 42 9.35 10.56 14.55
C VAL A 42 9.04 10.49 13.05
N ILE A 43 10.00 10.04 12.25
CA ILE A 43 9.85 9.91 10.80
C ILE A 43 9.92 8.44 10.42
N ASN A 44 8.80 7.90 9.94
CA ASN A 44 8.76 6.55 9.38
C ASN A 44 9.03 6.63 7.88
N THR A 45 10.15 6.08 7.45
CA THR A 45 10.78 6.31 6.14
C THR A 45 10.55 5.19 5.15
N CYS A 46 10.69 5.53 3.86
CA CYS A 46 10.65 4.59 2.74
C CYS A 46 11.99 4.62 1.97
N CYS A 47 12.34 3.49 1.33
CA CYS A 47 13.50 3.41 0.43
C CYS A 47 13.26 2.41 -0.71
N PHE A 48 11.99 2.24 -1.11
CA PHE A 48 11.63 1.23 -2.12
C PHE A 48 12.07 1.61 -3.53
N ILE A 49 11.98 2.88 -3.87
CA ILE A 49 12.47 3.48 -5.12
C ILE A 49 13.23 4.77 -4.80
N HIS A 50 13.98 5.27 -5.78
CA HIS A 50 14.82 6.46 -5.63
C HIS A 50 14.06 7.68 -5.10
N ASP A 51 12.91 8.01 -5.69
CA ASP A 51 12.10 9.16 -5.31
C ASP A 51 11.62 9.08 -3.85
N ALA A 52 11.18 7.90 -3.41
CA ALA A 52 10.76 7.68 -2.02
C ALA A 52 11.93 7.79 -1.03
N LYS A 53 13.14 7.45 -1.48
CA LYS A 53 14.38 7.62 -0.72
C LYS A 53 14.75 9.09 -0.59
N GLU A 54 14.69 9.84 -1.70
CA GLU A 54 14.92 11.30 -1.69
C GLU A 54 13.91 12.03 -0.80
N GLU A 55 12.62 11.73 -0.92
CA GLU A 55 11.57 12.26 -0.06
C GLU A 55 11.87 12.00 1.43
N SER A 56 12.27 10.78 1.76
CA SER A 56 12.61 10.42 3.14
C SER A 56 13.81 11.21 3.67
N ILE A 57 14.88 11.31 2.88
CA ILE A 57 16.08 12.08 3.26
C ILE A 57 15.74 13.57 3.41
N GLN A 58 14.98 14.14 2.48
CA GLN A 58 14.57 15.55 2.55
C GLN A 58 13.79 15.85 3.82
N ASN A 59 12.81 15.00 4.18
CA ASN A 59 12.06 15.16 5.43
C ASN A 59 12.96 15.08 6.68
N ILE A 60 13.93 14.14 6.70
CA ILE A 60 14.87 14.05 7.81
C ILE A 60 15.70 15.34 7.94
N LEU A 61 16.22 15.87 6.84
CA LEU A 61 17.03 17.08 6.83
C LEU A 61 16.23 18.32 7.27
N GLU A 62 14.99 18.46 6.82
CA GLU A 62 14.10 19.56 7.25
C GLU A 62 13.83 19.51 8.76
N MET A 63 13.53 18.35 9.31
CA MET A 63 13.29 18.19 10.75
C MET A 63 14.57 18.31 11.57
N ALA A 64 15.72 17.95 11.01
CA ALA A 64 17.02 18.16 11.65
C ALA A 64 17.33 19.65 11.88
N GLU A 65 16.92 20.54 10.97
CA GLU A 65 17.09 22.00 11.18
C GLU A 65 16.29 22.49 12.39
N LEU A 66 15.07 22.00 12.63
CA LEU A 66 14.28 22.36 13.82
C LEU A 66 14.98 21.92 15.13
N LYS A 67 15.67 20.79 15.07
CA LYS A 67 16.48 20.32 16.21
C LYS A 67 17.71 21.18 16.44
N LYS A 68 18.45 21.57 15.41
CA LYS A 68 19.57 22.52 15.48
C LYS A 68 19.17 23.85 16.10
N GLU A 69 17.97 24.32 15.77
CA GLU A 69 17.39 25.54 16.36
C GLU A 69 16.97 25.38 17.83
N GLY A 70 17.02 24.17 18.38
CA GLY A 70 16.65 23.86 19.76
C GLY A 70 15.14 23.84 20.02
N LYS A 71 14.32 23.76 18.97
CA LYS A 71 12.86 23.67 19.06
C LYS A 71 12.39 22.25 19.39
N VAL A 72 13.08 21.24 18.87
CA VAL A 72 12.78 19.82 19.02
C VAL A 72 13.81 19.17 19.94
N LYS A 73 13.36 18.36 20.90
CA LYS A 73 14.20 17.69 21.90
C LYS A 73 14.76 16.36 21.37
N ALA A 74 13.98 15.63 20.58
CA ALA A 74 14.36 14.34 20.02
C ALA A 74 13.89 14.20 18.58
N LEU A 75 14.76 13.68 17.71
CA LEU A 75 14.49 13.31 16.33
C LEU A 75 14.80 11.83 16.14
N ILE A 76 13.76 11.05 15.79
CA ILE A 76 13.83 9.61 15.65
C ILE A 76 13.49 9.23 14.22
N VAL A 77 14.31 8.39 13.58
CA VAL A 77 14.11 7.89 12.23
C VAL A 77 13.83 6.40 12.27
N THR A 78 12.76 5.94 11.62
CA THR A 78 12.38 4.53 11.55
C THR A 78 11.99 4.13 10.14
N GLY A 79 11.69 2.84 9.91
CA GLY A 79 11.21 2.33 8.64
C GLY A 79 12.28 1.78 7.70
N CYS A 80 11.95 1.69 6.42
CA CYS A 80 12.79 0.97 5.45
C CYS A 80 14.14 1.64 5.18
N LEU A 81 14.20 2.98 5.15
CA LEU A 81 15.45 3.69 4.97
C LEU A 81 16.33 3.52 6.23
N ALA A 82 15.73 3.62 7.42
CA ALA A 82 16.39 3.37 8.69
C ALA A 82 17.01 1.96 8.77
N GLU A 83 16.26 0.93 8.36
CA GLU A 83 16.76 -0.44 8.30
C GLU A 83 17.93 -0.60 7.33
N ARG A 84 17.90 0.11 6.21
CA ARG A 84 18.89 -0.04 5.14
C ARG A 84 20.21 0.67 5.47
N TYR A 85 20.15 1.91 5.96
CA TYR A 85 21.32 2.78 6.11
C TYR A 85 21.82 2.96 7.56
N ARG A 86 21.04 2.57 8.54
CA ARG A 86 21.46 2.38 9.94
C ARG A 86 22.43 3.46 10.47
N ASP A 87 23.67 3.05 10.75
CA ASP A 87 24.71 3.92 11.31
C ASP A 87 25.06 5.10 10.38
N GLU A 88 24.93 4.93 9.04
CA GLU A 88 25.19 5.99 8.08
C GLU A 88 24.29 7.21 8.29
N ILE A 89 23.04 7.00 8.75
CA ILE A 89 22.11 8.09 9.06
C ILE A 89 22.65 8.92 10.23
N LEU A 90 23.15 8.28 11.28
CA LEU A 90 23.71 8.97 12.44
C LEU A 90 25.05 9.67 12.12
N GLU A 91 25.87 9.10 11.22
CA GLU A 91 27.14 9.67 10.78
C GLU A 91 26.92 10.91 9.92
N GLU A 92 25.97 10.89 8.98
CA GLU A 92 25.74 11.98 8.02
C GLU A 92 24.78 13.06 8.55
N ILE A 93 23.86 12.68 9.47
CA ILE A 93 22.87 13.59 10.06
C ILE A 93 22.94 13.49 11.59
N PRO A 94 23.93 14.14 12.23
CA PRO A 94 24.17 14.01 13.67
C PRO A 94 23.04 14.57 14.57
N GLU A 95 22.05 15.24 14.00
CA GLU A 95 20.86 15.70 14.71
C GLU A 95 19.86 14.58 14.98
N VAL A 96 19.94 13.45 14.27
CA VAL A 96 19.13 12.26 14.55
C VAL A 96 19.65 11.62 15.84
N ASP A 97 18.76 11.36 16.80
CA ASP A 97 19.12 10.71 18.07
C ASP A 97 19.05 9.20 17.95
N GLU A 98 17.92 8.69 17.43
CA GLU A 98 17.66 7.26 17.38
C GLU A 98 17.27 6.80 15.97
N VAL A 99 17.77 5.63 15.59
CA VAL A 99 17.39 4.95 14.34
C VAL A 99 16.79 3.59 14.67
N LEU A 100 15.53 3.37 14.30
CA LEU A 100 14.82 2.11 14.52
C LEU A 100 14.65 1.33 13.22
N GLY A 101 15.06 0.05 13.23
CA GLY A 101 14.78 -0.87 12.12
C GLY A 101 13.30 -1.20 11.95
N THR A 102 12.97 -1.76 10.79
CA THR A 102 11.59 -2.10 10.39
C THR A 102 10.88 -3.10 11.29
N THR A 103 11.62 -3.93 12.00
CA THR A 103 11.08 -4.92 12.95
C THR A 103 11.25 -4.49 14.41
N ALA A 104 11.69 -3.24 14.66
CA ALA A 104 11.89 -2.69 15.99
C ALA A 104 10.85 -1.62 16.37
N TYR A 105 9.77 -1.46 15.60
CA TYR A 105 8.76 -0.42 15.86
C TYR A 105 8.03 -0.57 17.21
N ASP A 106 8.00 -1.78 17.78
CA ASP A 106 7.49 -2.04 19.14
C ASP A 106 8.37 -1.44 20.25
N LYS A 107 9.62 -1.07 19.93
CA LYS A 107 10.59 -0.42 20.84
C LYS A 107 10.55 1.10 20.79
N ILE A 108 9.56 1.70 20.14
CA ILE A 108 9.46 3.16 19.99
C ILE A 108 9.49 3.91 21.34
N LEU A 109 8.95 3.32 22.39
CA LEU A 109 8.98 3.91 23.75
C LEU A 109 10.41 3.95 24.32
N ASP A 110 11.18 2.88 24.13
CA ASP A 110 12.58 2.81 24.57
C ASP A 110 13.42 3.82 23.79
N ALA A 111 13.19 3.95 22.47
CA ALA A 111 13.86 4.93 21.63
C ALA A 111 13.57 6.38 22.05
N VAL A 112 12.32 6.69 22.41
CA VAL A 112 11.96 8.02 22.89
C VAL A 112 12.63 8.31 24.25
N ASP A 113 12.65 7.33 25.15
CA ASP A 113 13.29 7.51 26.46
C ASP A 113 14.81 7.74 26.29
N ALA A 114 15.50 6.94 25.45
CA ALA A 114 16.94 7.08 25.16
C ALA A 114 17.27 8.43 24.49
N ALA A 115 16.54 8.82 23.47
CA ALA A 115 16.71 10.10 22.80
C ALA A 115 16.56 11.31 23.74
N LEU A 116 15.62 11.25 24.70
CA LEU A 116 15.42 12.30 25.70
C LEU A 116 16.52 12.32 26.77
N GLU A 117 17.22 11.21 27.00
CA GLU A 117 18.42 11.11 27.88
C GLU A 117 19.68 11.60 27.15
N GLY A 118 19.61 11.80 25.84
CA GLY A 118 20.70 12.30 25.00
C GLY A 118 21.59 11.17 24.46
N ASP A 119 21.11 9.95 24.48
CA ASP A 119 21.75 8.82 23.83
C ASP A 119 21.56 8.94 22.31
N GLN A 120 22.46 8.29 21.56
CA GLN A 120 22.42 8.24 20.09
C GLN A 120 22.75 6.81 19.66
N GLU A 121 21.73 6.05 19.27
CA GLU A 121 21.86 4.62 19.01
C GLU A 121 21.06 4.14 17.78
N VAL A 122 21.45 2.98 17.28
CA VAL A 122 20.69 2.21 16.27
C VAL A 122 20.04 1.01 16.95
N ILE A 123 18.72 1.03 17.01
CA ILE A 123 17.92 -0.04 17.63
C ILE A 123 17.39 -0.98 16.54
N LEU A 124 17.96 -2.17 16.47
CA LEU A 124 17.53 -3.20 15.52
C LEU A 124 16.90 -4.38 16.27
N SER A 125 16.05 -5.12 15.57
CA SER A 125 15.62 -6.45 15.94
C SER A 125 16.03 -7.44 14.84
N ASP A 126 15.84 -8.73 15.08
CA ASP A 126 16.00 -9.71 14.01
C ASP A 126 15.08 -9.33 12.83
N ILE A 127 15.64 -9.24 11.62
CA ILE A 127 14.89 -8.83 10.42
C ILE A 127 13.69 -9.75 10.15
N ASP A 128 13.77 -11.00 10.62
CA ASP A 128 12.70 -12.00 10.53
C ASP A 128 11.78 -12.02 11.77
N ALA A 129 11.96 -11.10 12.73
CA ALA A 129 11.01 -10.94 13.83
C ALA A 129 9.67 -10.42 13.31
N LEU A 130 8.60 -10.80 14.01
CA LEU A 130 7.25 -10.29 13.77
C LEU A 130 6.74 -9.67 15.07
N PRO A 131 6.98 -8.38 15.31
CA PRO A 131 6.51 -7.69 16.50
C PRO A 131 4.97 -7.66 16.51
N LEU A 132 4.38 -8.10 17.61
CA LEU A 132 2.94 -8.11 17.81
C LEU A 132 2.61 -7.51 19.20
N PRO A 133 2.85 -6.20 19.39
CA PRO A 133 2.59 -5.57 20.68
C PRO A 133 1.10 -5.62 21.05
N GLU A 134 0.83 -5.83 22.34
CA GLU A 134 -0.53 -5.80 22.86
C GLU A 134 -0.96 -4.34 23.11
N THR A 135 -1.24 -3.62 22.05
CA THR A 135 -1.76 -2.25 22.12
C THR A 135 -2.84 -2.03 21.07
N LYS A 136 -3.77 -1.13 21.38
CA LYS A 136 -4.73 -0.67 20.38
C LYS A 136 -4.03 0.29 19.44
N ARG A 137 -4.11 0.00 18.14
CA ARG A 137 -3.61 0.87 17.08
C ARG A 137 -4.44 2.16 17.01
N LEU A 138 -3.77 3.29 16.83
CA LEU A 138 -4.42 4.57 16.63
C LEU A 138 -4.58 4.78 15.12
N VAL A 139 -5.82 4.59 14.62
CA VAL A 139 -6.13 4.68 13.19
C VAL A 139 -6.07 6.13 12.72
N THR A 140 -5.38 6.38 11.62
CA THR A 140 -5.17 7.72 11.02
C THR A 140 -5.87 7.92 9.67
N THR A 141 -6.54 6.91 9.15
CA THR A 141 -7.20 6.88 7.83
C THR A 141 -8.65 7.42 7.84
N GLY A 142 -8.94 8.45 8.63
CA GLY A 142 -10.29 9.04 8.70
C GLY A 142 -11.33 8.20 9.44
N GLY A 143 -10.98 7.01 9.94
CA GLY A 143 -11.77 6.19 10.86
C GLY A 143 -12.83 5.28 10.21
N HIS A 144 -13.10 5.40 8.91
CA HIS A 144 -14.09 4.57 8.20
C HIS A 144 -13.47 3.41 7.42
N PHE A 145 -12.20 3.46 7.09
CA PHE A 145 -11.43 2.34 6.57
C PHE A 145 -10.11 2.17 7.33
N ALA A 146 -9.53 0.98 7.27
CA ALA A 146 -8.21 0.71 7.84
C ALA A 146 -7.49 -0.37 7.03
N TYR A 147 -6.18 -0.24 6.95
CA TYR A 147 -5.33 -1.32 6.44
C TYR A 147 -5.13 -2.38 7.52
N LEU A 148 -5.23 -3.65 7.15
CA LEU A 148 -4.91 -4.78 8.00
C LEU A 148 -3.69 -5.51 7.43
N LYS A 149 -2.54 -5.35 8.08
CA LYS A 149 -1.29 -5.98 7.65
C LYS A 149 -1.28 -7.46 8.08
N ILE A 150 -1.49 -8.36 7.11
CA ILE A 150 -1.69 -9.80 7.36
C ILE A 150 -0.40 -10.61 7.36
N ALA A 151 0.67 -10.06 6.79
CA ALA A 151 2.00 -10.67 6.75
C ALA A 151 3.07 -9.60 6.58
N GLU A 152 4.32 -9.97 6.82
CA GLU A 152 5.51 -9.15 6.68
C GLU A 152 6.58 -9.90 5.89
N GLY A 153 7.40 -9.17 5.10
CA GLY A 153 8.49 -9.74 4.31
C GLY A 153 8.04 -10.46 3.02
N CYS A 154 8.99 -10.92 2.22
CA CYS A 154 8.70 -11.56 0.94
C CYS A 154 9.81 -12.53 0.51
N ASP A 155 9.43 -13.75 0.09
CA ASP A 155 10.34 -14.81 -0.37
C ASP A 155 10.44 -14.90 -1.91
N LYS A 156 9.86 -13.94 -2.65
CA LYS A 156 9.86 -13.99 -4.13
C LYS A 156 11.22 -13.65 -4.73
N HIS A 157 12.00 -12.80 -4.07
CA HIS A 157 13.34 -12.38 -4.51
C HIS A 157 13.38 -11.88 -5.96
N CYS A 158 12.41 -11.04 -6.35
CA CYS A 158 12.43 -10.36 -7.63
C CYS A 158 13.72 -9.53 -7.75
N THR A 159 14.36 -9.56 -8.93
CA THR A 159 15.72 -9.02 -9.10
C THR A 159 15.84 -7.51 -8.93
N TYR A 160 14.74 -6.78 -9.05
CA TYR A 160 14.63 -5.33 -8.87
C TYR A 160 14.26 -4.90 -7.43
N CYS A 161 13.96 -5.86 -6.55
CA CYS A 161 13.26 -5.56 -5.30
C CYS A 161 14.19 -5.65 -4.09
N ILE A 162 14.20 -4.59 -3.28
CA ILE A 162 14.99 -4.49 -2.04
C ILE A 162 14.26 -5.09 -0.82
N ILE A 163 12.96 -5.40 -0.92
CA ILE A 163 12.12 -5.82 0.21
C ILE A 163 12.72 -6.95 1.06
N PRO A 164 13.26 -8.06 0.49
CA PRO A 164 13.83 -9.11 1.33
C PRO A 164 14.97 -8.64 2.24
N LYS A 165 15.68 -7.57 1.86
CA LYS A 165 16.78 -7.00 2.67
C LYS A 165 16.29 -6.05 3.77
N VAL A 166 15.17 -5.36 3.55
CA VAL A 166 14.68 -4.34 4.48
C VAL A 166 13.44 -4.78 5.28
N ARG A 167 12.80 -5.89 4.88
CA ARG A 167 11.61 -6.44 5.55
C ARG A 167 11.73 -7.95 5.86
N GLY A 168 12.83 -8.60 5.45
CA GLY A 168 13.11 -10.02 5.72
C GLY A 168 12.26 -11.01 4.94
N ASN A 169 12.30 -12.26 5.40
CA ASN A 169 11.55 -13.35 4.82
C ASN A 169 10.04 -13.27 5.13
N TYR A 170 9.24 -13.98 4.37
CA TYR A 170 7.78 -13.98 4.52
C TYR A 170 7.32 -14.55 5.87
N ARG A 171 6.48 -13.82 6.59
CA ARG A 171 5.94 -14.20 7.89
C ARG A 171 4.48 -13.76 8.00
N SER A 172 3.56 -14.74 8.14
CA SER A 172 2.14 -14.46 8.36
C SER A 172 1.84 -14.07 9.80
N VAL A 173 0.92 -13.13 9.99
CA VAL A 173 0.34 -12.84 11.31
C VAL A 173 -0.68 -13.94 11.64
N PRO A 174 -0.71 -14.49 12.87
CA PRO A 174 -1.70 -15.50 13.26
C PRO A 174 -3.14 -15.03 13.05
N MET A 175 -3.99 -15.92 12.52
CA MET A 175 -5.37 -15.58 12.15
C MET A 175 -6.19 -15.03 13.33
N GLU A 176 -6.05 -15.61 14.51
CA GLU A 176 -6.75 -15.16 15.70
C GLU A 176 -6.39 -13.71 16.06
N ARG A 177 -5.12 -13.35 15.87
CA ARG A 177 -4.64 -11.98 16.11
C ARG A 177 -5.28 -11.00 15.14
N LEU A 178 -5.31 -11.33 13.85
CA LEU A 178 -5.93 -10.50 12.81
C LEU A 178 -7.43 -10.33 13.02
N VAL A 179 -8.11 -11.41 13.39
CA VAL A 179 -9.56 -11.35 13.67
C VAL A 179 -9.85 -10.48 14.90
N ASN A 180 -9.00 -10.53 15.92
CA ASN A 180 -9.16 -9.70 17.11
C ASN A 180 -8.90 -8.22 16.77
N GLU A 181 -7.81 -7.92 16.06
CA GLU A 181 -7.50 -6.57 15.58
C GLU A 181 -8.65 -6.01 14.71
N ALA A 182 -9.17 -6.81 13.78
CA ALA A 182 -10.29 -6.41 12.93
C ALA A 182 -11.58 -6.13 13.72
N ARG A 183 -11.84 -6.85 14.83
CA ARG A 183 -12.96 -6.55 15.74
C ARG A 183 -12.76 -5.21 16.46
N GLU A 184 -11.55 -4.95 16.95
CA GLU A 184 -11.22 -3.68 17.60
C GLU A 184 -11.35 -2.51 16.64
N LEU A 185 -10.92 -2.67 15.37
CA LEU A 185 -11.12 -1.67 14.32
C LEU A 185 -12.61 -1.44 14.02
N ALA A 186 -13.41 -2.50 13.93
CA ALA A 186 -14.86 -2.39 13.74
C ALA A 186 -15.56 -1.67 14.90
N GLU A 187 -15.15 -1.93 16.15
CA GLU A 187 -15.62 -1.22 17.34
C GLU A 187 -15.28 0.27 17.32
N GLN A 188 -14.17 0.66 16.68
CA GLN A 188 -13.76 2.04 16.47
C GLN A 188 -14.52 2.74 15.32
N GLY A 189 -15.35 2.01 14.56
CA GLY A 189 -16.16 2.55 13.47
C GLY A 189 -15.65 2.24 12.06
N VAL A 190 -14.56 1.48 11.93
CA VAL A 190 -14.03 1.03 10.63
C VAL A 190 -15.06 0.15 9.94
N LYS A 191 -15.37 0.46 8.68
CA LYS A 191 -16.34 -0.25 7.84
C LYS A 191 -15.69 -0.99 6.67
N GLU A 192 -14.50 -0.58 6.24
CA GLU A 192 -13.71 -1.28 5.22
C GLU A 192 -12.36 -1.74 5.79
N LEU A 193 -12.06 -3.02 5.62
CA LEU A 193 -10.73 -3.59 5.87
C LEU A 193 -10.00 -3.79 4.55
N ILE A 194 -8.79 -3.29 4.45
CA ILE A 194 -7.93 -3.45 3.29
C ILE A 194 -6.77 -4.34 3.70
N LEU A 195 -6.77 -5.57 3.17
CA LEU A 195 -5.75 -6.58 3.49
C LEU A 195 -4.47 -6.27 2.73
N VAL A 196 -3.38 -6.09 3.44
CA VAL A 196 -2.08 -5.71 2.88
C VAL A 196 -0.94 -6.58 3.42
N ALA A 197 0.02 -6.85 2.56
CA ALA A 197 1.32 -7.42 2.84
C ALA A 197 2.24 -7.11 1.65
N GLN A 198 3.48 -7.55 1.65
CA GLN A 198 4.31 -7.54 0.45
C GLN A 198 3.84 -8.61 -0.56
N GLU A 199 3.18 -9.64 -0.06
CA GLU A 199 2.51 -10.72 -0.79
C GLU A 199 1.33 -11.23 0.04
N THR A 200 0.10 -10.98 -0.36
CA THR A 200 -1.08 -11.37 0.40
C THR A 200 -1.55 -12.79 0.10
N THR A 201 -1.36 -13.26 -1.12
CA THR A 201 -1.89 -14.55 -1.59
C THR A 201 -1.21 -15.77 -0.98
N LEU A 202 0.00 -15.62 -0.41
CA LEU A 202 0.69 -16.69 0.33
C LEU A 202 0.27 -16.83 1.79
N TYR A 203 -0.61 -15.97 2.29
CA TYR A 203 -1.00 -15.95 3.70
C TYR A 203 -1.28 -17.35 4.27
N GLY A 204 -0.66 -17.61 5.40
CA GLY A 204 -0.82 -18.83 6.18
C GLY A 204 0.02 -20.03 5.73
N LYS A 205 0.71 -19.95 4.59
CA LYS A 205 1.52 -21.07 4.09
C LYS A 205 2.66 -21.45 5.05
N ASP A 206 3.29 -20.48 5.67
CA ASP A 206 4.34 -20.63 6.68
C ASP A 206 3.80 -21.13 8.02
N LEU A 207 2.63 -20.63 8.48
CA LEU A 207 2.05 -20.98 9.78
C LEU A 207 1.24 -22.27 9.76
N TYR A 208 0.48 -22.51 8.69
CA TYR A 208 -0.53 -23.58 8.62
C TYR A 208 -0.18 -24.66 7.60
N GLY A 209 0.93 -24.49 6.84
CA GLY A 209 1.35 -25.43 5.78
C GLY A 209 0.54 -25.32 4.49
N GLU A 210 -0.45 -24.44 4.42
CA GLU A 210 -1.30 -24.21 3.25
C GLU A 210 -1.66 -22.73 3.08
N LYS A 211 -1.97 -22.31 1.86
CA LYS A 211 -2.49 -20.98 1.58
C LYS A 211 -3.85 -20.81 2.25
N SER A 212 -3.97 -19.89 3.18
CA SER A 212 -5.14 -19.75 4.06
C SER A 212 -5.84 -18.39 3.95
N LEU A 213 -5.53 -17.58 2.93
CA LEU A 213 -6.16 -16.27 2.74
C LEU A 213 -7.69 -16.38 2.66
N HIS A 214 -8.22 -17.36 1.92
CA HIS A 214 -9.65 -17.61 1.82
C HIS A 214 -10.30 -17.90 3.18
N LYS A 215 -9.60 -18.55 4.11
CA LYS A 215 -10.09 -18.82 5.48
C LYS A 215 -10.11 -17.55 6.32
N LEU A 216 -9.04 -16.74 6.21
CA LEU A 216 -8.97 -15.43 6.88
C LEU A 216 -10.11 -14.53 6.40
N VAL A 217 -10.30 -14.39 5.10
CA VAL A 217 -11.37 -13.56 4.52
C VAL A 217 -12.74 -13.99 5.03
N ARG A 218 -13.05 -15.29 5.03
CA ARG A 218 -14.32 -15.79 5.62
C ARG A 218 -14.46 -15.44 7.09
N ALA A 219 -13.39 -15.55 7.87
CA ALA A 219 -13.43 -15.19 9.30
C ALA A 219 -13.70 -13.69 9.49
N LEU A 220 -13.09 -12.83 8.69
CA LEU A 220 -13.29 -11.38 8.70
C LEU A 220 -14.71 -10.99 8.25
N CYS A 221 -15.30 -11.70 7.28
CA CYS A 221 -16.68 -11.48 6.85
C CYS A 221 -17.71 -11.66 7.98
N ASN A 222 -17.40 -12.46 9.00
CA ASN A 222 -18.29 -12.67 10.16
C ASN A 222 -18.23 -11.54 11.20
N ILE A 223 -17.37 -10.52 11.01
CA ILE A 223 -17.27 -9.40 11.95
C ILE A 223 -18.40 -8.41 11.68
N ASN A 224 -19.16 -8.10 12.73
CA ASN A 224 -20.17 -7.05 12.66
C ASN A 224 -19.50 -5.67 12.54
N GLY A 225 -20.12 -4.77 11.77
CA GLY A 225 -19.59 -3.44 11.51
C GLY A 225 -18.78 -3.37 10.20
N ILE A 226 -17.99 -4.40 9.88
CA ILE A 226 -17.29 -4.46 8.61
C ILE A 226 -18.29 -4.69 7.47
N ARG A 227 -18.18 -3.85 6.44
CA ARG A 227 -19.02 -3.85 5.24
C ARG A 227 -18.26 -4.23 3.99
N TRP A 228 -16.97 -3.84 3.89
CA TRP A 228 -16.08 -4.14 2.78
C TRP A 228 -14.77 -4.77 3.26
N ILE A 229 -14.30 -5.74 2.48
CA ILE A 229 -12.97 -6.35 2.61
C ILE A 229 -12.34 -6.30 1.22
N ARG A 230 -11.21 -5.59 1.11
CA ARG A 230 -10.44 -5.42 -0.11
C ARG A 230 -9.10 -6.13 0.02
N ILE A 231 -8.60 -6.72 -1.07
CA ILE A 231 -7.34 -7.46 -1.09
C ILE A 231 -6.39 -6.77 -2.05
N LEU A 232 -5.23 -6.34 -1.55
CA LEU A 232 -4.17 -5.75 -2.34
C LEU A 232 -2.93 -6.66 -2.38
N TYR A 233 -2.01 -6.40 -3.31
CA TYR A 233 -0.71 -7.08 -3.45
C TYR A 233 -0.82 -8.59 -3.67
N CYS A 234 -1.61 -9.01 -4.65
CA CYS A 234 -1.79 -10.40 -5.02
C CYS A 234 -0.80 -10.81 -6.13
N TYR A 235 -0.13 -11.94 -5.94
CA TYR A 235 0.66 -12.52 -7.03
C TYR A 235 -0.23 -13.42 -7.90
N PRO A 236 -0.24 -13.22 -9.24
CA PRO A 236 -1.14 -13.95 -10.14
C PRO A 236 -1.03 -15.48 -10.00
N GLU A 237 0.20 -16.01 -9.92
CA GLU A 237 0.46 -17.44 -9.79
C GLU A 237 0.06 -18.06 -8.43
N GLU A 238 -0.26 -17.23 -7.47
CA GLU A 238 -0.62 -17.69 -6.12
C GLU A 238 -2.13 -17.67 -5.85
N ILE A 239 -2.93 -17.15 -6.78
CA ILE A 239 -4.39 -17.11 -6.64
C ILE A 239 -4.95 -18.53 -6.73
N THR A 240 -5.77 -18.89 -5.73
CA THR A 240 -6.38 -20.23 -5.64
C THR A 240 -7.87 -20.19 -5.99
N ASP A 241 -8.41 -21.35 -6.38
CA ASP A 241 -9.85 -21.49 -6.65
C ASP A 241 -10.70 -21.21 -5.42
N GLU A 242 -10.20 -21.55 -4.23
CA GLU A 242 -10.85 -21.27 -2.96
C GLU A 242 -10.95 -19.78 -2.69
N LEU A 243 -9.94 -18.99 -3.07
CA LEU A 243 -9.99 -17.52 -2.94
C LEU A 243 -11.04 -16.95 -3.90
N ILE A 244 -11.05 -17.37 -5.17
CA ILE A 244 -12.05 -16.96 -6.15
C ILE A 244 -13.46 -17.29 -5.65
N GLN A 245 -13.64 -18.50 -5.10
CA GLN A 245 -14.95 -18.93 -4.58
C GLN A 245 -15.41 -18.06 -3.41
N VAL A 246 -14.51 -17.70 -2.48
CA VAL A 246 -14.85 -16.80 -1.37
C VAL A 246 -15.23 -15.42 -1.87
N MET A 247 -14.52 -14.88 -2.86
CA MET A 247 -14.86 -13.58 -3.45
C MET A 247 -16.24 -13.58 -4.07
N LYS A 248 -16.66 -14.70 -4.69
CA LYS A 248 -18.00 -14.85 -5.28
C LYS A 248 -19.12 -14.98 -4.24
N GLU A 249 -18.84 -15.68 -3.15
CA GLU A 249 -19.86 -16.06 -2.16
C GLU A 249 -20.10 -15.00 -1.09
N GLU A 250 -19.04 -14.25 -0.73
CA GLU A 250 -19.09 -13.33 0.40
C GLU A 250 -19.37 -11.88 -0.06
N PRO A 251 -20.56 -11.36 0.20
CA PRO A 251 -20.98 -10.06 -0.32
C PRO A 251 -20.20 -8.86 0.28
N LYS A 252 -19.41 -9.09 1.32
CA LYS A 252 -18.52 -8.08 1.91
C LYS A 252 -17.18 -7.98 1.18
N VAL A 253 -16.81 -8.98 0.39
CA VAL A 253 -15.55 -8.96 -0.35
C VAL A 253 -15.74 -8.12 -1.60
N CYS A 254 -14.94 -7.09 -1.76
CA CYS A 254 -14.92 -6.29 -2.95
C CYS A 254 -14.50 -7.16 -4.15
N HIS A 255 -15.24 -7.11 -5.24
CA HIS A 255 -14.82 -7.71 -6.51
C HIS A 255 -13.71 -6.84 -7.13
N TYR A 256 -12.57 -6.84 -6.46
CA TYR A 256 -11.40 -6.04 -6.77
C TYR A 256 -10.14 -6.84 -6.40
N LEU A 257 -9.19 -6.93 -7.31
CA LEU A 257 -7.87 -7.50 -7.05
C LEU A 257 -6.77 -6.62 -7.62
N ASP A 258 -5.77 -6.35 -6.81
CA ASP A 258 -4.51 -5.74 -7.24
C ASP A 258 -3.50 -6.84 -7.56
N LEU A 259 -3.12 -6.93 -8.83
CA LEU A 259 -2.28 -7.97 -9.43
C LEU A 259 -1.04 -7.35 -10.07
N PRO A 260 0.01 -6.97 -9.33
CA PRO A 260 1.21 -6.37 -9.91
C PRO A 260 1.99 -7.41 -10.76
N ILE A 261 1.71 -7.43 -12.06
CA ILE A 261 2.34 -8.37 -13.01
C ILE A 261 3.76 -7.96 -13.43
N GLN A 262 4.05 -6.67 -13.41
CA GLN A 262 5.31 -5.98 -13.71
C GLN A 262 5.65 -5.92 -15.20
N HIS A 263 5.47 -6.98 -15.98
CA HIS A 263 5.69 -7.06 -17.42
C HIS A 263 4.90 -8.21 -18.04
N ALA A 264 4.81 -8.29 -19.38
CA ALA A 264 4.15 -9.37 -20.09
C ALA A 264 5.09 -10.21 -20.99
N ASN A 265 6.29 -9.73 -21.29
CA ASN A 265 7.24 -10.50 -22.09
C ASN A 265 7.97 -11.55 -21.21
N ASP A 266 7.96 -12.82 -21.65
CA ASP A 266 8.52 -13.95 -20.89
C ASP A 266 10.01 -13.80 -20.59
N THR A 267 10.80 -13.21 -21.51
CA THR A 267 12.23 -12.98 -21.30
C THR A 267 12.46 -11.95 -20.21
N ILE A 268 11.71 -10.86 -20.21
CA ILE A 268 11.81 -9.81 -19.20
C ILE A 268 11.29 -10.33 -17.85
N LEU A 269 10.15 -10.99 -17.81
CA LEU A 269 9.62 -11.62 -16.59
C LEU A 269 10.66 -12.56 -15.94
N LYS A 270 11.32 -13.39 -16.74
CA LYS A 270 12.39 -14.26 -16.25
C LYS A 270 13.60 -13.48 -15.72
N ARG A 271 14.00 -12.39 -16.38
CA ARG A 271 15.10 -11.52 -15.90
C ARG A 271 14.70 -10.79 -14.62
N MET A 272 13.44 -10.41 -14.46
CA MET A 272 12.87 -9.85 -13.23
C MET A 272 12.79 -10.87 -12.07
N GLY A 273 13.03 -12.16 -12.33
CA GLY A 273 12.85 -13.21 -11.33
C GLY A 273 11.37 -13.56 -11.07
N ARG A 274 10.48 -13.17 -11.99
CA ARG A 274 9.05 -13.55 -11.95
C ARG A 274 8.90 -15.00 -12.39
N ARG A 275 7.91 -15.68 -11.83
CA ARG A 275 7.68 -17.13 -12.09
C ARG A 275 6.49 -17.38 -13.01
N THR A 276 5.86 -16.32 -13.49
CA THR A 276 4.75 -16.36 -14.44
C THR A 276 5.22 -16.15 -15.87
N THR A 277 4.48 -16.70 -16.82
CA THR A 277 4.59 -16.46 -18.26
C THR A 277 3.43 -15.57 -18.73
N LYS A 278 3.56 -14.98 -19.94
CA LYS A 278 2.48 -14.21 -20.58
C LYS A 278 1.18 -15.02 -20.64
N GLN A 279 1.26 -16.29 -21.04
CA GLN A 279 0.08 -17.13 -21.16
C GLN A 279 -0.61 -17.37 -19.82
N GLU A 280 0.15 -17.62 -18.75
CA GLU A 280 -0.40 -17.79 -17.40
C GLU A 280 -1.06 -16.50 -16.89
N LEU A 281 -0.54 -15.32 -17.27
CA LEU A 281 -1.17 -14.03 -16.96
C LEU A 281 -2.49 -13.86 -17.70
N VAL A 282 -2.56 -14.21 -18.99
CA VAL A 282 -3.81 -14.22 -19.76
C VAL A 282 -4.82 -15.18 -19.12
N ASP A 283 -4.41 -16.42 -18.84
CA ASP A 283 -5.28 -17.47 -18.29
C ASP A 283 -5.91 -17.05 -16.95
N ILE A 284 -5.13 -16.42 -16.05
CA ILE A 284 -5.66 -15.99 -14.75
C ILE A 284 -6.61 -14.80 -14.87
N VAL A 285 -6.32 -13.82 -15.75
CA VAL A 285 -7.22 -12.67 -16.00
C VAL A 285 -8.54 -13.14 -16.60
N GLU A 286 -8.50 -14.00 -17.62
CA GLU A 286 -9.70 -14.57 -18.24
C GLU A 286 -10.52 -15.38 -17.21
N LYS A 287 -9.86 -16.21 -16.41
CA LYS A 287 -10.51 -16.98 -15.35
C LYS A 287 -11.21 -16.09 -14.34
N LEU A 288 -10.54 -15.05 -13.84
CA LEU A 288 -11.11 -14.11 -12.87
C LEU A 288 -12.36 -13.43 -13.45
N ARG A 289 -12.30 -12.94 -14.68
CA ARG A 289 -13.45 -12.30 -15.36
C ARG A 289 -14.60 -13.26 -15.67
N SER A 290 -14.27 -14.52 -16.00
CA SER A 290 -15.29 -15.55 -16.22
C SER A 290 -16.01 -15.93 -14.93
N GLU A 291 -15.27 -16.03 -13.81
CA GLU A 291 -15.82 -16.44 -12.52
C GLU A 291 -16.50 -15.29 -11.76
N ILE A 292 -16.03 -14.06 -11.93
CA ILE A 292 -16.52 -12.83 -11.29
C ILE A 292 -16.66 -11.75 -12.38
N PRO A 293 -17.81 -11.71 -13.10
CA PRO A 293 -17.96 -10.87 -14.30
C PRO A 293 -17.84 -9.36 -14.08
N ASP A 294 -18.04 -8.89 -12.85
CA ASP A 294 -17.94 -7.48 -12.45
C ASP A 294 -16.63 -7.16 -11.72
N ILE A 295 -15.65 -8.08 -11.78
CA ILE A 295 -14.35 -7.86 -11.10
C ILE A 295 -13.61 -6.65 -11.71
N CYS A 296 -13.09 -5.83 -10.83
CA CYS A 296 -12.16 -4.76 -11.16
C CYS A 296 -10.72 -5.28 -10.94
N LEU A 297 -9.94 -5.31 -12.01
CA LEU A 297 -8.55 -5.74 -11.97
C LEU A 297 -7.61 -4.54 -12.05
N ARG A 298 -6.80 -4.39 -11.02
CA ARG A 298 -5.70 -3.42 -10.97
C ARG A 298 -4.38 -4.12 -11.21
N THR A 299 -3.47 -3.47 -11.93
CA THR A 299 -2.12 -3.98 -12.13
C THR A 299 -1.07 -2.89 -12.02
N THR A 300 0.17 -3.30 -11.89
CA THR A 300 1.35 -2.44 -11.90
C THR A 300 2.37 -3.02 -12.86
N LEU A 301 2.97 -2.13 -13.67
CA LEU A 301 4.01 -2.45 -14.64
C LEU A 301 5.31 -1.71 -14.30
N ILE A 302 6.42 -2.27 -14.74
CA ILE A 302 7.74 -1.64 -14.76
C ILE A 302 8.22 -1.63 -16.20
N THR A 303 8.49 -0.44 -16.73
CA THR A 303 9.05 -0.25 -18.06
C THR A 303 10.52 0.15 -17.99
N GLY A 304 11.26 -0.11 -19.08
CA GLY A 304 12.69 0.21 -19.13
C GLY A 304 13.55 -0.69 -18.24
N PHE A 305 13.11 -1.92 -17.98
CA PHE A 305 13.93 -2.90 -17.26
C PHE A 305 15.20 -3.25 -18.06
N PRO A 306 16.37 -3.49 -17.42
CA PRO A 306 17.61 -3.76 -18.13
C PRO A 306 17.46 -4.82 -19.23
N GLY A 307 17.82 -4.45 -20.48
CA GLY A 307 17.72 -5.29 -21.66
C GLY A 307 16.33 -5.41 -22.30
N GLU A 308 15.36 -4.61 -21.88
CA GLU A 308 14.07 -4.51 -22.56
C GLU A 308 14.25 -3.83 -23.93
N THR A 309 13.92 -4.55 -25.00
CA THR A 309 13.98 -4.02 -26.36
C THR A 309 12.72 -3.25 -26.75
N ALA A 310 12.77 -2.52 -27.87
CA ALA A 310 11.58 -1.82 -28.39
C ALA A 310 10.48 -2.82 -28.76
N GLU A 311 10.81 -3.99 -29.31
CA GLU A 311 9.84 -5.03 -29.66
C GLU A 311 9.17 -5.63 -28.42
N GLN A 312 9.90 -5.74 -27.30
CA GLN A 312 9.35 -6.24 -26.04
C GLN A 312 8.47 -5.21 -25.36
N HIS A 313 8.78 -3.92 -25.51
CA HIS A 313 7.89 -2.84 -25.09
C HIS A 313 6.59 -2.82 -25.92
N GLU A 314 6.68 -2.97 -27.24
CA GLU A 314 5.51 -3.07 -28.12
C GLU A 314 4.64 -4.28 -27.76
N GLU A 315 5.26 -5.43 -27.41
CA GLU A 315 4.53 -6.60 -26.91
C GLU A 315 3.80 -6.31 -25.60
N LEU A 316 4.39 -5.48 -24.71
CA LEU A 316 3.74 -5.07 -23.47
C LEU A 316 2.56 -4.13 -23.75
N MET A 317 2.71 -3.17 -24.67
CA MET A 317 1.63 -2.29 -25.13
C MET A 317 0.45 -3.10 -25.69
N GLN A 318 0.73 -4.06 -26.58
CA GLN A 318 -0.30 -4.95 -27.12
C GLN A 318 -0.99 -5.77 -26.02
N PHE A 319 -0.25 -6.26 -25.03
CA PHE A 319 -0.84 -6.99 -23.91
C PHE A 319 -1.75 -6.09 -23.06
N VAL A 320 -1.41 -4.84 -22.82
CA VAL A 320 -2.26 -3.88 -22.10
C VAL A 320 -3.56 -3.62 -22.86
N ASP A 321 -3.47 -3.42 -24.18
CA ASP A 321 -4.61 -3.22 -25.05
C ASP A 321 -5.55 -4.45 -25.09
N GLU A 322 -4.99 -5.67 -25.17
CA GLU A 322 -5.76 -6.92 -25.17
C GLU A 322 -6.41 -7.23 -23.81
N MET A 323 -5.71 -6.91 -22.71
CA MET A 323 -6.18 -7.24 -21.35
C MET A 323 -7.09 -6.19 -20.75
N GLU A 324 -7.02 -4.94 -21.20
CA GLU A 324 -7.87 -3.84 -20.74
C GLU A 324 -8.06 -3.84 -19.20
N PHE A 325 -6.97 -3.65 -18.45
CA PHE A 325 -7.07 -3.54 -16.99
C PHE A 325 -7.92 -2.33 -16.58
N ASP A 326 -8.72 -2.50 -15.52
CA ASP A 326 -9.57 -1.42 -15.01
C ASP A 326 -8.75 -0.29 -14.38
N ARG A 327 -7.66 -0.65 -13.73
CA ARG A 327 -6.68 0.27 -13.12
C ARG A 327 -5.29 -0.22 -13.43
N LEU A 328 -4.41 0.68 -13.84
CA LEU A 328 -3.03 0.35 -14.15
C LEU A 328 -2.10 1.50 -13.80
N GLY A 329 -1.02 1.20 -13.09
CA GLY A 329 0.07 2.12 -12.83
C GLY A 329 1.36 1.63 -13.47
N VAL A 330 2.16 2.55 -14.02
CA VAL A 330 3.45 2.24 -14.65
C VAL A 330 4.55 2.99 -13.93
N PHE A 331 5.59 2.28 -13.56
CA PHE A 331 6.83 2.85 -13.02
C PHE A 331 7.97 2.66 -14.00
N THR A 332 8.85 3.64 -14.10
CA THR A 332 10.15 3.44 -14.71
C THR A 332 10.99 2.54 -13.81
N TYR A 333 11.82 1.69 -14.39
CA TYR A 333 12.76 0.89 -13.61
C TYR A 333 13.74 1.78 -12.85
N SER A 334 13.76 1.68 -11.53
CA SER A 334 14.69 2.36 -10.63
C SER A 334 15.83 1.39 -10.24
N PRO A 335 17.09 1.69 -10.56
CA PRO A 335 18.24 0.84 -10.22
C PRO A 335 18.60 1.01 -8.74
N GLU A 336 17.97 0.22 -7.88
CA GLU A 336 18.26 0.23 -6.45
C GLU A 336 19.55 -0.53 -6.14
N GLU A 337 20.47 0.14 -5.46
CA GLU A 337 21.71 -0.48 -4.99
C GLU A 337 21.43 -1.76 -4.18
N ASP A 338 22.33 -2.72 -4.24
CA ASP A 338 22.20 -4.03 -3.63
C ASP A 338 21.10 -4.94 -4.20
N THR A 339 20.43 -4.54 -5.27
CA THR A 339 19.55 -5.43 -6.02
C THR A 339 20.29 -6.07 -7.20
N PRO A 340 19.97 -7.32 -7.56
CA PRO A 340 20.60 -7.96 -8.71
C PRO A 340 20.43 -7.20 -10.02
N ALA A 341 19.29 -6.55 -10.24
CA ALA A 341 18.99 -5.83 -11.47
C ALA A 341 19.84 -4.57 -11.65
N ALA A 342 20.26 -3.91 -10.57
CA ALA A 342 21.14 -2.74 -10.64
C ALA A 342 22.52 -3.06 -11.26
N GLY A 343 22.98 -4.31 -11.08
CA GLY A 343 24.22 -4.80 -11.66
C GLY A 343 24.09 -5.46 -13.05
N MET A 344 22.90 -5.52 -13.62
CA MET A 344 22.69 -6.12 -14.94
C MET A 344 23.27 -5.23 -16.05
N PRO A 345 23.82 -5.81 -17.12
CA PRO A 345 24.16 -5.07 -18.33
C PRO A 345 22.92 -4.56 -19.05
N GLU A 346 23.11 -3.71 -20.04
CA GLU A 346 22.03 -3.18 -20.90
C GLU A 346 21.03 -2.33 -20.12
N GLN A 347 21.53 -1.51 -19.20
CA GLN A 347 20.73 -0.47 -18.55
C GLN A 347 20.16 0.48 -19.61
N ILE A 348 18.94 0.92 -19.43
CA ILE A 348 18.21 1.78 -20.37
C ILE A 348 18.31 3.22 -19.88
N GLU A 349 18.51 4.15 -20.83
CA GLU A 349 18.56 5.58 -20.55
C GLU A 349 17.21 6.07 -19.99
N GLU A 350 17.24 7.04 -19.07
CA GLU A 350 16.06 7.51 -18.35
C GLU A 350 14.99 8.07 -19.32
N GLU A 351 15.40 8.88 -20.30
CA GLU A 351 14.50 9.42 -21.32
C GLU A 351 13.69 8.32 -22.05
N VAL A 352 14.32 7.18 -22.36
CA VAL A 352 13.63 6.04 -23.00
C VAL A 352 12.65 5.37 -22.06
N LYS A 353 12.95 5.30 -20.76
CA LYS A 353 12.03 4.74 -19.75
C LYS A 353 10.80 5.63 -19.59
N GLU A 354 11.02 6.96 -19.51
CA GLU A 354 9.96 7.96 -19.39
C GLU A 354 9.05 7.96 -20.63
N ASP A 355 9.62 7.90 -21.83
CA ASP A 355 8.84 7.79 -23.08
C ASP A 355 7.95 6.53 -23.07
N ARG A 356 8.53 5.37 -22.73
CA ARG A 356 7.77 4.10 -22.64
C ARG A 356 6.68 4.14 -21.55
N GLN A 357 6.95 4.78 -20.42
CA GLN A 357 5.95 4.97 -19.38
C GLN A 357 4.79 5.81 -19.91
N ALA A 358 5.09 6.92 -20.58
CA ALA A 358 4.09 7.82 -21.14
C ALA A 358 3.20 7.11 -22.18
N GLU A 359 3.79 6.31 -23.10
CA GLU A 359 3.06 5.53 -24.09
C GLU A 359 2.05 4.56 -23.46
N ILE A 360 2.47 3.80 -22.43
CA ILE A 360 1.56 2.87 -21.73
C ILE A 360 0.48 3.64 -20.96
N MET A 361 0.83 4.76 -20.32
CA MET A 361 -0.14 5.55 -19.55
C MET A 361 -1.16 6.24 -20.47
N GLU A 362 -0.78 6.66 -21.67
CA GLU A 362 -1.72 7.21 -22.67
C GLU A 362 -2.72 6.14 -23.13
N LEU A 363 -2.24 4.95 -23.48
CA LEU A 363 -3.11 3.82 -23.83
C LEU A 363 -4.06 3.46 -22.67
N GLN A 364 -3.54 3.36 -21.45
CA GLN A 364 -4.36 3.04 -20.28
C GLN A 364 -5.39 4.12 -19.97
N GLN A 365 -5.09 5.38 -20.27
CA GLN A 365 -6.03 6.48 -20.11
C GLN A 365 -7.27 6.29 -21.00
N GLU A 366 -7.07 5.92 -22.27
CA GLU A 366 -8.16 5.61 -23.19
C GLU A 366 -9.03 4.45 -22.68
N ILE A 367 -8.39 3.35 -22.26
CA ILE A 367 -9.08 2.18 -21.68
C ILE A 367 -9.86 2.57 -20.42
N ALA A 368 -9.28 3.38 -19.54
CA ALA A 368 -9.93 3.79 -18.30
C ALA A 368 -11.15 4.67 -18.55
N PHE A 369 -11.10 5.55 -19.55
CA PHE A 369 -12.22 6.42 -19.93
C PHE A 369 -13.38 5.60 -20.51
N ASP A 370 -13.11 4.68 -21.42
CA ASP A 370 -14.13 3.78 -21.97
C ASP A 370 -14.82 2.98 -20.86
N LYS A 371 -14.05 2.45 -19.90
CA LYS A 371 -14.60 1.70 -18.77
C LYS A 371 -15.38 2.59 -17.78
N ALA A 372 -15.01 3.86 -17.63
CA ALA A 372 -15.77 4.80 -16.83
C ALA A 372 -17.09 5.19 -17.51
N GLU A 373 -17.09 5.38 -18.85
CA GLU A 373 -18.32 5.60 -19.62
C GLU A 373 -19.29 4.41 -19.55
N ASP A 374 -18.77 3.19 -19.56
CA ASP A 374 -19.56 1.95 -19.40
C ASP A 374 -20.27 1.84 -18.05
N MET A 375 -19.85 2.62 -17.07
CA MET A 375 -20.51 2.70 -15.76
C MET A 375 -21.75 3.61 -15.78
N ILE A 376 -21.93 4.49 -16.77
CA ILE A 376 -23.06 5.42 -16.84
C ILE A 376 -24.38 4.65 -16.91
N GLY A 377 -25.31 5.05 -16.05
CA GLY A 377 -26.62 4.41 -15.90
C GLY A 377 -26.66 3.26 -14.89
N ARG A 378 -25.50 2.75 -14.44
CA ARG A 378 -25.45 1.70 -13.41
C ARG A 378 -25.74 2.25 -12.03
N GLU A 379 -26.31 1.40 -11.19
CA GLU A 379 -26.47 1.66 -9.75
C GLU A 379 -25.31 1.02 -8.99
N VAL A 380 -24.63 1.79 -8.17
CA VAL A 380 -23.48 1.36 -7.39
C VAL A 380 -23.66 1.69 -5.91
N LEU A 381 -23.07 0.87 -5.06
CA LEU A 381 -22.93 1.18 -3.63
C LEU A 381 -21.64 2.00 -3.46
N VAL A 382 -21.76 3.13 -2.79
CA VAL A 382 -20.66 4.07 -2.56
C VAL A 382 -20.44 4.24 -1.07
N MET A 383 -19.19 4.18 -0.64
CA MET A 383 -18.77 4.63 0.68
C MET A 383 -18.37 6.10 0.59
N ILE A 384 -18.99 6.94 1.40
CA ILE A 384 -18.72 8.39 1.44
C ILE A 384 -17.39 8.63 2.14
N GLU A 385 -16.49 9.36 1.47
CA GLU A 385 -15.20 9.78 2.02
C GLU A 385 -15.31 11.14 2.72
N GLY A 386 -16.07 12.07 2.15
CA GLY A 386 -16.24 13.39 2.71
C GLY A 386 -17.08 14.32 1.87
N LYS A 387 -17.23 15.53 2.36
CA LYS A 387 -17.92 16.63 1.65
C LYS A 387 -16.89 17.45 0.85
N VAL A 388 -17.25 17.81 -0.38
CA VAL A 388 -16.45 18.73 -1.18
C VAL A 388 -16.57 20.13 -0.56
N ALA A 389 -15.44 20.80 -0.38
CA ALA A 389 -15.42 22.13 0.23
C ALA A 389 -16.22 23.12 -0.63
N ASP A 390 -17.06 23.92 0.03
CA ASP A 390 -17.87 24.99 -0.58
C ASP A 390 -18.88 24.55 -1.65
N GLU A 391 -19.18 23.23 -1.76
CA GLU A 391 -20.14 22.69 -2.72
C GLU A 391 -21.20 21.82 -2.03
N ASN A 392 -22.38 21.67 -2.69
CA ASN A 392 -23.40 20.68 -2.31
C ASN A 392 -23.09 19.33 -2.97
N ALA A 393 -21.86 18.85 -2.74
CA ALA A 393 -21.38 17.61 -3.30
C ALA A 393 -20.58 16.83 -2.27
N TYR A 394 -20.58 15.52 -2.43
CA TYR A 394 -19.79 14.57 -1.65
C TYR A 394 -18.87 13.79 -2.57
N VAL A 395 -17.76 13.35 -2.03
CA VAL A 395 -16.84 12.42 -2.69
C VAL A 395 -16.92 11.08 -1.99
N GLY A 396 -16.89 10.01 -2.77
CA GLY A 396 -16.91 8.64 -2.28
C GLY A 396 -16.14 7.68 -3.17
N ARG A 397 -16.11 6.41 -2.76
CA ARG A 397 -15.51 5.32 -3.53
C ARG A 397 -16.50 4.19 -3.74
N THR A 398 -16.38 3.52 -4.87
CA THR A 398 -17.07 2.26 -5.14
C THR A 398 -16.21 1.07 -4.70
N TYR A 399 -16.75 -0.16 -4.80
CA TYR A 399 -15.94 -1.36 -4.58
C TYR A 399 -14.76 -1.47 -5.57
N ARG A 400 -14.81 -0.74 -6.69
CA ARG A 400 -13.80 -0.73 -7.76
C ARG A 400 -12.59 0.15 -7.45
N ASP A 401 -12.61 0.89 -6.33
CA ASP A 401 -11.64 1.95 -6.07
C ASP A 401 -11.00 1.77 -4.68
N ALA A 402 -9.70 1.50 -4.66
CA ALA A 402 -8.91 1.52 -3.43
C ALA A 402 -8.59 2.97 -3.02
N PRO A 403 -8.57 3.30 -1.71
CA PRO A 403 -8.32 4.65 -1.26
C PRO A 403 -6.93 5.15 -1.66
N ASN A 404 -6.85 6.43 -2.04
CA ASN A 404 -5.64 7.17 -2.37
C ASN A 404 -4.88 6.70 -3.62
N VAL A 405 -5.37 5.70 -4.35
CA VAL A 405 -4.69 5.17 -5.55
C VAL A 405 -5.57 5.06 -6.78
N ASP A 406 -6.89 4.92 -6.60
CA ASP A 406 -7.85 4.78 -7.71
C ASP A 406 -8.77 5.99 -7.80
N GLY A 407 -9.78 5.93 -8.68
CA GLY A 407 -10.73 7.02 -8.91
C GLY A 407 -11.74 7.22 -7.77
N LEU A 408 -12.50 8.28 -7.90
CA LEU A 408 -13.54 8.70 -6.97
C LEU A 408 -14.90 8.78 -7.69
N ILE A 409 -15.96 8.90 -6.91
CA ILE A 409 -17.28 9.28 -7.43
C ILE A 409 -17.76 10.54 -6.73
N PHE A 410 -18.14 11.56 -7.52
CA PHE A 410 -18.72 12.80 -7.03
C PHE A 410 -20.25 12.71 -7.03
N ILE A 411 -20.86 13.02 -5.90
CA ILE A 411 -22.30 12.87 -5.67
C ILE A 411 -22.90 14.26 -5.37
N ASN A 412 -23.71 14.75 -6.30
CA ASN A 412 -24.45 15.99 -6.08
C ASN A 412 -25.72 15.69 -5.28
N THR A 413 -25.85 16.28 -4.08
CA THR A 413 -27.02 16.11 -3.23
C THR A 413 -27.15 17.21 -2.19
N ASP A 414 -28.39 17.55 -1.83
CA ASP A 414 -28.70 18.41 -0.69
C ASP A 414 -28.87 17.60 0.61
N GLU A 415 -28.83 16.28 0.56
CA GLU A 415 -28.89 15.42 1.75
C GLU A 415 -27.57 15.47 2.51
N GLU A 416 -27.64 15.40 3.82
CA GLU A 416 -26.46 15.40 4.69
C GLU A 416 -25.94 13.96 4.84
N LEU A 417 -24.71 13.71 4.37
CA LEU A 417 -24.02 12.43 4.45
C LEU A 417 -22.79 12.55 5.35
N LEU A 418 -22.44 11.46 6.04
CA LEU A 418 -21.26 11.40 6.89
C LEU A 418 -20.18 10.50 6.25
N SER A 419 -18.92 10.83 6.50
CA SER A 419 -17.79 9.97 6.11
C SER A 419 -17.99 8.54 6.66
N GLY A 420 -17.81 7.55 5.79
CA GLY A 420 -18.07 6.16 6.09
C GLY A 420 -19.52 5.71 5.93
N ASP A 421 -20.46 6.59 5.58
CA ASP A 421 -21.80 6.15 5.19
C ASP A 421 -21.78 5.42 3.85
N PHE A 422 -22.74 4.50 3.69
CA PHE A 422 -22.94 3.81 2.43
C PHE A 422 -24.23 4.29 1.77
N ALA A 423 -24.11 4.80 0.56
CA ALA A 423 -25.22 5.31 -0.22
C ALA A 423 -25.36 4.53 -1.54
N ARG A 424 -26.60 4.34 -1.99
CA ARG A 424 -26.86 3.85 -3.37
C ARG A 424 -26.86 5.04 -4.31
N VAL A 425 -26.08 4.94 -5.36
CA VAL A 425 -25.86 6.04 -6.31
C VAL A 425 -26.07 5.52 -7.71
N LYS A 426 -26.78 6.29 -8.54
CA LYS A 426 -26.84 6.06 -9.96
C LYS A 426 -25.74 6.88 -10.63
N VAL A 427 -24.87 6.23 -11.38
CA VAL A 427 -23.83 6.89 -12.16
C VAL A 427 -24.49 7.64 -13.31
N THR A 428 -24.25 8.95 -13.40
CA THR A 428 -24.85 9.85 -14.40
C THR A 428 -23.82 10.40 -15.38
N GLY A 429 -22.53 10.29 -15.07
CA GLY A 429 -21.43 10.75 -15.93
C GLY A 429 -20.09 10.18 -15.51
N ALA A 430 -19.11 10.42 -16.36
CA ALA A 430 -17.71 10.12 -16.14
C ALA A 430 -16.87 11.38 -16.42
N LEU A 431 -15.80 11.58 -15.67
CA LEU A 431 -14.88 12.68 -15.84
C LEU A 431 -13.45 12.13 -15.60
N ASP A 432 -12.72 11.96 -16.66
CA ASP A 432 -11.39 11.34 -16.63
C ASP A 432 -11.44 9.96 -15.93
N TYR A 433 -10.75 9.80 -14.82
CA TYR A 433 -10.74 8.56 -14.02
C TYR A 433 -11.90 8.45 -13.02
N ASP A 434 -12.66 9.53 -12.84
CA ASP A 434 -13.68 9.67 -11.81
C ASP A 434 -15.10 9.51 -12.38
N LEU A 435 -16.03 9.24 -11.49
CA LEU A 435 -17.45 9.11 -11.82
C LEU A 435 -18.25 10.29 -11.23
N ILE A 436 -19.39 10.56 -11.84
CA ILE A 436 -20.40 11.50 -11.33
C ILE A 436 -21.69 10.71 -11.10
N GLY A 437 -22.38 10.96 -10.00
CA GLY A 437 -23.60 10.26 -9.67
C GLY A 437 -24.59 11.08 -8.86
N GLU A 438 -25.80 10.51 -8.75
CA GLU A 438 -26.91 11.04 -7.97
C GLU A 438 -27.41 9.98 -6.98
N LEU A 439 -27.85 10.40 -5.80
CA LEU A 439 -28.47 9.51 -4.81
C LEU A 439 -29.77 8.90 -5.35
N LEU A 440 -30.01 7.62 -4.95
CA LEU A 440 -31.23 6.88 -5.27
C LEU A 440 -32.21 6.89 -4.10
#